data_15fe258380b6ab695ac9f7efc9879dc3
#
_entry.id   15fe258380b6ab695ac9f7efc9879dc3
#
_cell.length_a   1.000
_cell.length_b   1.000
_cell.length_c   1.000
_cell.angle_alpha   90.00
_cell.angle_beta   90.00
_cell.angle_gamma   90.00
#
_symmetry.space_group_name_H-M   'P 1'
#
loop_
_entity.id
_entity.type
_entity.pdbx_description
1 polymer ?
#
loop_
_entity_poly.entity_id
_entity_poly.type
_entity_poly.pdbx_seq_one_letter_code
_entity_poly.pdbx_strand_id
1 'polypeptide(L)'
;DDSGATYTYTELRDMADHFSSYLYYISDIKPGTKTGIMMFNSVEFCVTFLALTKLGAVVIPLPSKYSRNEVLSLTAKADLQYILCDEKFYDWFVPLETSGVHLMKPGRSQDGFGFSHLCASYLSPVPSLGREEDDALIMFTSGTTSQSKGVIIKNYSIMHAIVSYQRIFQITDRDTTLIPIPIYLVTGLVALLGLTLYAGGTVY
;
A
#
# COMPACT_ATOMS: atom_id res chain seq x y z
N ASP A 1 -1.76 6.03 -15.34
CA ASP A 1 -1.03 6.96 -14.48
C ASP A 1 -0.54 8.17 -15.30
N ASP A 2 0.12 9.13 -14.66
CA ASP A 2 0.63 10.35 -15.33
C ASP A 2 1.64 10.06 -16.45
N SER A 3 2.21 8.86 -16.52
CA SER A 3 3.08 8.40 -17.60
C SER A 3 2.30 7.96 -18.86
N GLY A 4 0.98 7.84 -18.77
CA GLY A 4 0.13 7.25 -19.79
C GLY A 4 0.20 5.72 -19.88
N ALA A 5 0.91 5.06 -18.97
CA ALA A 5 0.97 3.60 -18.92
C ALA A 5 -0.39 3.02 -18.47
N THR A 6 -0.79 1.93 -19.13
CA THR A 6 -2.01 1.19 -18.84
C THR A 6 -1.65 -0.24 -18.47
N TYR A 7 -2.30 -0.77 -17.44
CA TYR A 7 -2.07 -2.12 -16.96
C TYR A 7 -3.40 -2.88 -16.92
N THR A 8 -3.38 -4.12 -17.39
CA THR A 8 -4.50 -5.05 -17.26
C THR A 8 -4.53 -5.65 -15.84
N TYR A 9 -5.67 -6.21 -15.46
CA TYR A 9 -5.80 -6.95 -14.19
C TYR A 9 -4.82 -8.12 -14.09
N THR A 10 -4.51 -8.78 -15.22
CA THR A 10 -3.52 -9.87 -15.27
C THR A 10 -2.13 -9.33 -14.95
N GLU A 11 -1.71 -8.25 -15.58
CA GLU A 11 -0.40 -7.62 -15.33
C GLU A 11 -0.30 -7.12 -13.89
N LEU A 12 -1.35 -6.46 -13.38
CA LEU A 12 -1.40 -5.98 -12.00
C LEU A 12 -1.26 -7.13 -10.99
N ARG A 13 -1.99 -8.23 -11.22
CA ARG A 13 -1.88 -9.44 -10.40
C ARG A 13 -0.48 -10.03 -10.45
N ASP A 14 0.07 -10.21 -11.65
CA ASP A 14 1.38 -10.83 -11.83
C ASP A 14 2.49 -9.99 -11.18
N MET A 15 2.42 -8.66 -11.29
CA MET A 15 3.31 -7.74 -10.58
C MET A 15 3.18 -7.88 -9.05
N ALA A 16 1.94 -7.92 -8.52
CA ALA A 16 1.70 -8.08 -7.09
C ALA A 16 2.19 -9.46 -6.58
N ASP A 17 2.03 -10.51 -7.37
CA ASP A 17 2.49 -11.87 -7.05
C ASP A 17 4.01 -11.95 -7.03
N HIS A 18 4.69 -11.41 -8.02
CA HIS A 18 6.16 -11.35 -8.05
C HIS A 18 6.70 -10.53 -6.89
N PHE A 19 6.12 -9.35 -6.66
CA PHE A 19 6.57 -8.49 -5.58
C PHE A 19 6.30 -9.10 -4.20
N SER A 20 5.16 -9.77 -4.00
CA SER A 20 4.89 -10.49 -2.76
C SER A 20 5.93 -11.59 -2.50
N SER A 21 6.35 -12.30 -3.54
CA SER A 21 7.41 -13.32 -3.43
C SER A 21 8.75 -12.71 -3.04
N TYR A 22 9.12 -11.57 -3.64
CA TYR A 22 10.31 -10.82 -3.24
C TYR A 22 10.26 -10.39 -1.78
N LEU A 23 9.14 -9.76 -1.36
CA LEU A 23 8.94 -9.31 0.01
C LEU A 23 9.01 -10.45 1.01
N TYR A 24 8.50 -11.62 0.65
CA TYR A 24 8.46 -12.80 1.53
C TYR A 24 9.83 -13.48 1.66
N TYR A 25 10.53 -13.73 0.55
CA TYR A 25 11.75 -14.53 0.54
C TYR A 25 13.03 -13.71 0.75
N ILE A 26 13.04 -12.48 0.25
CA ILE A 26 14.25 -11.64 0.29
C ILE A 26 14.18 -10.64 1.45
N SER A 27 13.02 -10.03 1.67
CA SER A 27 12.86 -9.01 2.70
C SER A 27 12.31 -9.56 4.02
N ASP A 28 11.95 -10.84 4.08
CA ASP A 28 11.40 -11.52 5.27
C ASP A 28 10.11 -10.89 5.85
N ILE A 29 9.30 -10.26 4.99
CA ILE A 29 7.99 -9.74 5.40
C ILE A 29 7.01 -10.90 5.54
N LYS A 30 6.44 -11.03 6.74
CA LYS A 30 5.54 -12.11 7.15
C LYS A 30 4.19 -11.55 7.62
N PRO A 31 3.18 -12.42 7.85
CA PRO A 31 1.91 -11.97 8.45
C PRO A 31 2.14 -11.19 9.75
N GLY A 32 1.46 -10.05 9.87
CA GLY A 32 1.58 -9.16 11.01
C GLY A 32 2.76 -8.18 10.97
N THR A 33 3.68 -8.28 10.00
CA THR A 33 4.77 -7.31 9.84
C THR A 33 4.20 -5.91 9.56
N LYS A 34 4.56 -4.94 10.38
CA LYS A 34 4.11 -3.55 10.25
C LYS A 34 4.94 -2.82 9.21
N THR A 35 4.30 -2.44 8.11
CA THR A 35 4.96 -1.88 6.94
C THR A 35 4.36 -0.53 6.55
N GLY A 36 5.19 0.51 6.59
CA GLY A 36 4.83 1.85 6.12
C GLY A 36 4.89 1.95 4.60
N ILE A 37 3.91 2.61 3.97
CA ILE A 37 3.96 3.00 2.56
C ILE A 37 3.92 4.53 2.46
N MET A 38 4.94 5.13 1.84
CA MET A 38 4.99 6.57 1.57
C MET A 38 5.25 6.83 0.09
N MET A 39 4.19 6.76 -0.69
CA MET A 39 4.22 6.92 -2.14
C MET A 39 3.09 7.85 -2.60
N PHE A 40 3.27 8.47 -3.76
CA PHE A 40 2.20 9.17 -4.48
C PHE A 40 1.21 8.17 -5.09
N ASN A 41 0.09 8.69 -5.61
CA ASN A 41 -0.82 7.88 -6.41
C ASN A 41 -0.07 7.31 -7.61
N SER A 42 0.05 5.99 -7.69
CA SER A 42 0.80 5.30 -8.74
C SER A 42 0.43 3.81 -8.79
N VAL A 43 0.78 3.14 -9.87
CA VAL A 43 0.65 1.68 -9.97
C VAL A 43 1.55 0.98 -8.95
N GLU A 44 2.73 1.55 -8.66
CA GLU A 44 3.66 1.03 -7.67
C GLU A 44 3.04 1.01 -6.27
N PHE A 45 2.27 2.04 -5.90
CA PHE A 45 1.49 2.03 -4.65
C PHE A 45 0.48 0.88 -4.65
N CYS A 46 -0.30 0.75 -5.74
CA CYS A 46 -1.32 -0.28 -5.86
C CYS A 46 -0.72 -1.68 -5.72
N VAL A 47 0.34 -1.97 -6.46
CA VAL A 47 1.02 -3.27 -6.42
C VAL A 47 1.64 -3.53 -5.05
N THR A 48 2.28 -2.53 -4.44
CA THR A 48 2.85 -2.64 -3.09
C THR A 48 1.76 -2.96 -2.07
N PHE A 49 0.64 -2.25 -2.12
CA PHE A 49 -0.49 -2.51 -1.22
C PHE A 49 -1.05 -3.93 -1.40
N LEU A 50 -1.29 -4.36 -2.64
CA LEU A 50 -1.80 -5.70 -2.94
C LEU A 50 -0.82 -6.80 -2.50
N ALA A 51 0.49 -6.61 -2.74
CA ALA A 51 1.52 -7.56 -2.34
C ALA A 51 1.59 -7.72 -0.81
N LEU A 52 1.58 -6.62 -0.06
CA LEU A 52 1.60 -6.64 1.40
C LEU A 52 0.32 -7.25 1.98
N THR A 53 -0.84 -6.91 1.42
CA THR A 53 -2.13 -7.49 1.84
C THR A 53 -2.15 -9.00 1.60
N LYS A 54 -1.65 -9.47 0.46
CA LYS A 54 -1.51 -10.90 0.15
C LYS A 54 -0.67 -11.63 1.20
N LEU A 55 0.40 -10.99 1.69
CA LEU A 55 1.26 -11.56 2.74
C LEU A 55 0.66 -11.48 4.15
N GLY A 56 -0.47 -10.80 4.34
CA GLY A 56 -1.04 -10.55 5.67
C GLY A 56 -0.21 -9.56 6.51
N ALA A 57 0.58 -8.71 5.87
CA ALA A 57 1.28 -7.62 6.53
C ALA A 57 0.30 -6.52 6.96
N VAL A 58 0.60 -5.82 8.03
CA VAL A 58 -0.17 -4.64 8.47
C VAL A 58 0.35 -3.42 7.75
N VAL A 59 -0.47 -2.84 6.87
CA VAL A 59 -0.09 -1.68 6.05
C VAL A 59 -0.38 -0.38 6.80
N ILE A 60 0.58 0.52 6.83
CA ILE A 60 0.45 1.85 7.41
C ILE A 60 0.72 2.90 6.32
N PRO A 61 -0.32 3.40 5.64
CA PRO A 61 -0.15 4.46 4.66
C PRO A 61 0.30 5.75 5.34
N LEU A 62 1.45 6.26 4.94
CA LEU A 62 2.04 7.48 5.49
C LEU A 62 1.67 8.69 4.62
N PRO A 63 1.15 9.78 5.23
CA PRO A 63 0.69 10.94 4.47
C PRO A 63 1.83 11.70 3.79
N SER A 64 1.90 11.68 2.46
CA SER A 64 2.93 12.39 1.67
C SER A 64 2.86 13.92 1.77
N LYS A 65 1.78 14.47 2.33
CA LYS A 65 1.59 15.91 2.60
C LYS A 65 2.16 16.37 3.95
N TYR A 66 2.51 15.44 4.83
CA TYR A 66 3.07 15.77 6.14
C TYR A 66 4.53 16.17 6.01
N SER A 67 5.01 16.96 6.97
CA SER A 67 6.43 17.26 7.12
C SER A 67 7.21 16.01 7.53
N ARG A 68 8.53 16.03 7.30
CA ARG A 68 9.42 14.94 7.73
C ARG A 68 9.23 14.60 9.21
N ASN A 69 9.18 15.60 10.09
CA ASN A 69 9.07 15.37 11.53
C ASN A 69 7.75 14.72 11.94
N GLU A 70 6.65 15.12 11.30
CA GLU A 70 5.34 14.49 11.53
C GLU A 70 5.36 13.04 11.10
N VAL A 71 5.89 12.74 9.92
CA VAL A 71 6.00 11.36 9.41
C VAL A 71 6.88 10.51 10.32
N LEU A 72 8.06 11.00 10.71
CA LEU A 72 8.95 10.27 11.64
C LEU A 72 8.29 10.01 12.99
N SER A 73 7.46 10.93 13.48
CA SER A 73 6.66 10.70 14.69
C SER A 73 5.63 9.58 14.51
N LEU A 74 5.01 9.48 13.32
CA LEU A 74 4.07 8.39 13.00
C LEU A 74 4.80 7.05 12.88
N THR A 75 5.98 7.01 12.26
CA THR A 75 6.74 5.77 12.11
C THR A 75 7.13 5.17 13.46
N ALA A 76 7.60 6.02 14.38
CA ALA A 76 7.94 5.60 15.73
C ALA A 76 6.70 5.10 16.50
N LYS A 77 5.56 5.82 16.36
CA LYS A 77 4.32 5.46 17.04
C LYS A 77 3.70 4.17 16.52
N ALA A 78 3.82 3.90 15.22
CA ALA A 78 3.34 2.68 14.59
C ALA A 78 4.25 1.48 14.86
N ASP A 79 5.47 1.71 15.36
CA ASP A 79 6.48 0.67 15.55
C ASP A 79 6.74 -0.08 14.23
N LEU A 80 7.13 0.70 13.19
CA LEU A 80 7.33 0.18 11.83
C LEU A 80 8.61 -0.65 11.77
N GLN A 81 8.51 -1.80 11.07
CA GLN A 81 9.64 -2.68 10.79
C GLN A 81 10.19 -2.43 9.37
N TYR A 82 9.31 -2.04 8.45
CA TYR A 82 9.65 -1.75 7.05
C TYR A 82 9.01 -0.44 6.61
N ILE A 83 9.70 0.27 5.72
CA ILE A 83 9.16 1.43 5.02
C ILE A 83 9.47 1.29 3.52
N LEU A 84 8.41 1.31 2.72
CA LEU A 84 8.45 1.31 1.27
C LEU A 84 8.04 2.69 0.78
N CYS A 85 8.91 3.37 0.04
CA CYS A 85 8.65 4.77 -0.32
C CYS A 85 9.13 5.10 -1.73
N ASP A 86 8.60 6.21 -2.25
CA ASP A 86 9.19 6.88 -3.42
C ASP A 86 10.58 7.42 -3.08
N GLU A 87 11.45 7.48 -4.09
CA GLU A 87 12.82 7.98 -3.94
C GLU A 87 12.88 9.36 -3.28
N LYS A 88 11.93 10.23 -3.59
CA LYS A 88 11.81 11.57 -3.00
C LYS A 88 11.80 11.58 -1.47
N PHE A 89 11.26 10.54 -0.85
CA PHE A 89 11.12 10.46 0.61
C PHE A 89 12.19 9.62 1.29
N TYR A 90 13.00 8.90 0.52
CA TYR A 90 13.95 7.92 1.04
C TYR A 90 14.89 8.50 2.11
N ASP A 91 15.50 9.64 1.83
CA ASP A 91 16.45 10.30 2.75
C ASP A 91 15.81 10.72 4.09
N TRP A 92 14.48 10.78 4.15
CA TRP A 92 13.80 11.07 5.41
C TRP A 92 13.97 9.94 6.42
N PHE A 93 14.05 8.71 5.91
CA PHE A 93 14.00 7.49 6.70
C PHE A 93 15.37 6.84 6.94
N VAL A 94 16.40 7.21 6.18
CA VAL A 94 17.75 6.66 6.33
C VAL A 94 18.23 6.63 7.80
N PRO A 95 17.99 7.65 8.64
CA PRO A 95 18.37 7.56 10.06
C PRO A 95 17.70 6.43 10.85
N LEU A 96 16.55 5.91 10.38
CA LEU A 96 15.82 4.83 11.05
C LEU A 96 16.44 3.45 10.81
N GLU A 97 17.28 3.29 9.78
CA GLU A 97 17.98 2.02 9.51
C GLU A 97 18.89 1.63 10.69
N THR A 98 19.50 2.61 11.36
CA THR A 98 20.30 2.37 12.58
C THR A 98 19.47 1.86 13.75
N SER A 99 18.15 2.03 13.70
CA SER A 99 17.20 1.52 14.70
C SER A 99 16.53 0.20 14.27
N GLY A 100 17.00 -0.41 13.17
CA GLY A 100 16.51 -1.70 12.67
C GLY A 100 15.29 -1.62 11.77
N VAL A 101 14.93 -0.43 11.26
CA VAL A 101 13.88 -0.27 10.25
C VAL A 101 14.47 -0.52 8.87
N HIS A 102 13.87 -1.42 8.10
CA HIS A 102 14.31 -1.72 6.74
C HIS A 102 13.66 -0.80 5.71
N LEU A 103 14.47 -0.20 4.84
CA LEU A 103 14.00 0.74 3.81
C LEU A 103 14.04 0.12 2.42
N MET A 104 13.01 0.38 1.62
CA MET A 104 12.94 -0.01 0.22
C MET A 104 12.38 1.12 -0.65
N LYS A 105 12.83 1.19 -1.90
CA LYS A 105 12.39 2.13 -2.94
C LYS A 105 11.66 1.40 -4.08
N PRO A 106 10.49 0.81 -3.86
CA PRO A 106 9.72 0.21 -4.93
C PRO A 106 8.95 1.26 -5.76
N GLY A 107 8.85 2.49 -5.23
CA GLY A 107 8.17 3.59 -5.87
C GLY A 107 8.94 4.19 -7.06
N ARG A 108 8.41 5.30 -7.61
CA ARG A 108 9.01 5.99 -8.75
C ARG A 108 10.43 6.46 -8.43
N SER A 109 11.36 6.08 -9.31
CA SER A 109 12.75 6.52 -9.30
C SER A 109 13.08 7.26 -10.60
N GLN A 110 14.00 8.22 -10.55
CA GLN A 110 14.48 8.93 -11.75
C GLN A 110 15.25 7.98 -12.68
N ASP A 111 15.87 6.94 -12.15
CA ASP A 111 16.68 5.99 -12.89
C ASP A 111 15.90 4.76 -13.41
N GLY A 112 14.58 4.70 -13.18
CA GLY A 112 13.73 3.59 -13.64
C GLY A 112 14.00 2.23 -12.98
N PHE A 113 14.90 2.16 -12.01
CA PHE A 113 15.35 0.90 -11.40
C PHE A 113 14.46 0.36 -10.29
N GLY A 114 13.46 1.12 -9.81
CA GLY A 114 12.76 0.77 -8.58
C GLY A 114 11.99 -0.54 -8.69
N PHE A 115 10.77 -0.44 -9.17
CA PHE A 115 9.78 -1.51 -9.11
C PHE A 115 10.01 -2.64 -10.14
N SER A 116 10.35 -2.29 -11.38
CA SER A 116 10.55 -3.27 -12.47
C SER A 116 11.66 -4.27 -12.15
N HIS A 117 12.71 -3.83 -11.47
CA HIS A 117 13.83 -4.70 -11.09
C HIS A 117 13.46 -5.66 -9.96
N LEU A 118 12.69 -5.18 -8.96
CA LEU A 118 12.21 -5.99 -7.85
C LEU A 118 11.21 -7.06 -8.30
N CYS A 119 10.39 -6.76 -9.31
CA CYS A 119 9.44 -7.70 -9.88
C CYS A 119 10.05 -8.66 -10.92
N ALA A 120 11.23 -8.36 -11.45
CA ALA A 120 11.90 -9.21 -12.46
C ALA A 120 12.55 -10.49 -11.89
N SER A 121 12.73 -10.56 -10.58
CA SER A 121 13.31 -11.74 -9.92
C SER A 121 12.31 -12.89 -9.89
N TYR A 122 12.58 -13.96 -10.64
CA TYR A 122 11.74 -15.16 -10.61
C TYR A 122 11.91 -15.90 -9.28
N LEU A 123 10.91 -15.79 -8.43
CA LEU A 123 10.84 -16.47 -7.14
C LEU A 123 9.60 -17.39 -7.10
N SER A 124 9.65 -18.41 -6.26
CA SER A 124 8.49 -19.30 -6.09
C SER A 124 7.26 -18.49 -5.65
N PRO A 125 6.07 -18.75 -6.23
CA PRO A 125 4.85 -18.06 -5.82
C PRO A 125 4.55 -18.28 -4.34
N VAL A 126 4.18 -17.20 -3.63
CA VAL A 126 3.69 -17.27 -2.26
C VAL A 126 2.16 -17.32 -2.29
N PRO A 127 1.51 -18.24 -1.55
CA PRO A 127 0.06 -18.24 -1.41
C PRO A 127 -0.42 -16.98 -0.66
N SER A 128 -1.71 -16.70 -0.70
CA SER A 128 -2.28 -15.67 0.17
C SER A 128 -2.18 -16.13 1.62
N LEU A 129 -1.54 -15.33 2.47
CA LEU A 129 -1.30 -15.61 3.88
C LEU A 129 -2.21 -14.79 4.79
N GLY A 130 -2.78 -13.68 4.27
CA GLY A 130 -3.71 -12.83 5.02
C GLY A 130 -5.03 -13.53 5.31
N ARG A 131 -5.56 -13.34 6.52
CA ARG A 131 -6.82 -13.89 7.02
C ARG A 131 -7.84 -12.78 7.24
N GLU A 132 -9.12 -13.12 7.29
CA GLU A 132 -10.21 -12.16 7.49
C GLU A 132 -10.05 -11.36 8.81
N GLU A 133 -9.62 -12.00 9.88
CA GLU A 133 -9.48 -11.40 11.22
C GLU A 133 -8.16 -10.66 11.44
N ASP A 134 -7.23 -10.72 10.48
CA ASP A 134 -5.95 -10.05 10.62
C ASP A 134 -6.11 -8.53 10.53
N ASP A 135 -5.27 -7.81 11.27
CA ASP A 135 -5.13 -6.37 11.13
C ASP A 135 -4.52 -6.06 9.76
N ALA A 136 -5.23 -5.32 8.92
CA ALA A 136 -4.82 -5.03 7.55
C ALA A 136 -4.23 -3.64 7.39
N LEU A 137 -4.84 -2.65 8.05
CA LEU A 137 -4.44 -1.25 7.95
C LEU A 137 -4.36 -0.61 9.34
N ILE A 138 -3.40 0.31 9.51
CA ILE A 138 -3.42 1.30 10.58
C ILE A 138 -3.48 2.68 9.95
N MET A 139 -4.59 3.38 10.14
CA MET A 139 -4.83 4.71 9.60
C MET A 139 -4.69 5.75 10.69
N PHE A 140 -3.77 6.70 10.52
CA PHE A 140 -3.62 7.79 11.47
C PHE A 140 -4.62 8.91 11.19
N THR A 141 -5.36 9.32 12.21
CA THR A 141 -6.27 10.47 12.15
C THR A 141 -5.59 11.70 12.72
N SER A 142 -5.82 12.85 12.08
CA SER A 142 -5.49 14.15 12.65
C SER A 142 -6.47 14.44 13.79
N GLY A 143 -6.16 13.93 14.98
CA GLY A 143 -7.01 14.20 16.16
C GLY A 143 -7.00 15.68 16.51
N THR A 144 -8.15 16.20 16.98
CA THR A 144 -8.29 17.53 17.58
C THR A 144 -7.53 17.67 18.91
N THR A 145 -7.02 16.58 19.45
CA THR A 145 -6.14 16.48 20.62
C THR A 145 -4.70 16.29 20.15
N SER A 146 -3.74 16.86 20.83
CA SER A 146 -2.29 16.95 20.51
C SER A 146 -1.58 15.65 20.09
N GLN A 147 -2.26 14.53 20.00
CA GLN A 147 -1.71 13.24 19.61
C GLN A 147 -2.55 12.55 18.53
N SER A 148 -1.95 12.32 17.35
CA SER A 148 -2.49 11.46 16.30
C SER A 148 -2.84 10.07 16.84
N LYS A 149 -3.99 9.52 16.50
CA LYS A 149 -4.42 8.17 16.88
C LYS A 149 -4.39 7.25 15.68
N GLY A 150 -3.83 6.05 15.83
CA GLY A 150 -3.89 4.99 14.83
C GLY A 150 -5.18 4.17 15.00
N VAL A 151 -5.98 4.12 13.95
CA VAL A 151 -7.18 3.26 13.87
C VAL A 151 -6.79 1.97 13.16
N ILE A 152 -6.98 0.85 13.83
CA ILE A 152 -6.74 -0.48 13.26
C ILE A 152 -7.98 -0.92 12.48
N ILE A 153 -7.78 -1.34 11.24
CA ILE A 153 -8.84 -1.82 10.36
C ILE A 153 -8.49 -3.24 9.91
N LYS A 154 -9.39 -4.17 10.12
CA LYS A 154 -9.23 -5.58 9.78
C LYS A 154 -9.58 -5.86 8.33
N ASN A 155 -9.06 -6.94 7.75
CA ASN A 155 -9.35 -7.37 6.38
C ASN A 155 -10.85 -7.49 6.13
N TYR A 156 -11.61 -8.16 7.00
CA TYR A 156 -13.06 -8.30 6.84
C TYR A 156 -13.79 -6.96 6.81
N SER A 157 -13.32 -5.96 7.57
CA SER A 157 -13.93 -4.62 7.61
C SER A 157 -13.74 -3.88 6.28
N ILE A 158 -12.56 -4.03 5.66
CA ILE A 158 -12.27 -3.48 4.33
C ILE A 158 -13.19 -4.13 3.30
N MET A 159 -13.24 -5.46 3.27
CA MET A 159 -14.07 -6.19 2.32
C MET A 159 -15.57 -5.93 2.52
N HIS A 160 -16.03 -5.84 3.77
CA HIS A 160 -17.41 -5.47 4.06
C HIS A 160 -17.76 -4.08 3.52
N ALA A 161 -16.87 -3.10 3.69
CA ALA A 161 -17.07 -1.76 3.15
C ALA A 161 -17.12 -1.76 1.62
N ILE A 162 -16.17 -2.44 0.96
CA ILE A 162 -16.11 -2.58 -0.50
C ILE A 162 -17.39 -3.19 -1.07
N VAL A 163 -17.82 -4.33 -0.52
CA VAL A 163 -19.04 -5.02 -0.95
C VAL A 163 -20.30 -4.18 -0.71
N SER A 164 -20.35 -3.46 0.42
CA SER A 164 -21.47 -2.56 0.73
C SER A 164 -21.52 -1.38 -0.26
N TYR A 165 -20.39 -0.76 -0.56
CA TYR A 165 -20.30 0.32 -1.56
C TYR A 165 -20.69 -0.19 -2.96
N GLN A 166 -20.20 -1.37 -3.37
CA GLN A 166 -20.54 -1.95 -4.66
C GLN A 166 -22.05 -2.13 -4.81
N ARG A 167 -22.73 -2.62 -3.77
CA ARG A 167 -24.19 -2.81 -3.76
C ARG A 167 -24.96 -1.49 -3.78
N ILE A 168 -24.52 -0.51 -3.00
CA ILE A 168 -25.20 0.80 -2.88
C ILE A 168 -25.03 1.61 -4.18
N PHE A 169 -23.82 1.68 -4.71
CA PHE A 169 -23.51 2.48 -5.89
C PHE A 169 -23.67 1.70 -7.20
N GLN A 170 -23.92 0.39 -7.14
CA GLN A 170 -24.09 -0.50 -8.30
C GLN A 170 -22.93 -0.45 -9.28
N ILE A 171 -21.70 -0.25 -8.77
CA ILE A 171 -20.49 -0.22 -9.58
C ILE A 171 -20.24 -1.58 -10.23
N THR A 172 -19.87 -1.55 -11.52
CA THR A 172 -19.67 -2.73 -12.37
C THR A 172 -18.31 -2.67 -13.09
N ASP A 173 -18.00 -3.68 -13.87
CA ASP A 173 -16.82 -3.76 -14.74
C ASP A 173 -16.83 -2.73 -15.88
N ARG A 174 -17.94 -2.03 -16.12
CA ARG A 174 -18.07 -0.97 -17.13
C ARG A 174 -17.77 0.41 -16.60
N ASP A 175 -17.62 0.54 -15.29
CA ASP A 175 -17.41 1.84 -14.64
C ASP A 175 -15.94 2.21 -14.62
N THR A 176 -15.70 3.52 -14.69
CA THR A 176 -14.38 4.12 -14.60
C THR A 176 -14.33 5.04 -13.40
N THR A 177 -13.34 4.83 -12.53
CA THR A 177 -13.11 5.63 -11.33
C THR A 177 -11.86 6.47 -11.46
N LEU A 178 -11.99 7.77 -11.25
CA LEU A 178 -10.85 8.67 -11.08
C LEU A 178 -10.52 8.80 -9.59
N ILE A 179 -9.23 8.70 -9.22
CA ILE A 179 -8.75 8.92 -7.84
C ILE A 179 -8.02 10.26 -7.74
N PRO A 180 -8.74 11.39 -7.60
CA PRO A 180 -8.14 12.73 -7.54
C PRO A 180 -7.62 13.08 -6.15
N ILE A 181 -7.84 12.23 -5.17
CA ILE A 181 -7.41 12.42 -3.78
C ILE A 181 -6.20 11.54 -3.48
N PRO A 182 -5.41 11.85 -2.44
CA PRO A 182 -4.31 10.99 -2.05
C PRO A 182 -4.79 9.58 -1.72
N ILE A 183 -4.15 8.58 -2.35
CA ILE A 183 -4.51 7.17 -2.21
C ILE A 183 -4.25 6.64 -0.78
N TYR A 184 -3.36 7.27 -0.01
CA TYR A 184 -3.13 6.92 1.38
C TYR A 184 -4.34 7.23 2.31
N LEU A 185 -5.36 7.94 1.84
CA LEU A 185 -6.62 8.13 2.58
C LEU A 185 -7.51 6.89 2.42
N VAL A 186 -8.25 6.53 3.46
CA VAL A 186 -9.15 5.38 3.43
C VAL A 186 -10.17 5.46 2.29
N THR A 187 -10.65 6.67 1.97
CA THR A 187 -11.57 6.89 0.84
C THR A 187 -10.90 6.55 -0.49
N GLY A 188 -9.66 7.02 -0.71
CA GLY A 188 -8.89 6.68 -1.92
C GLY A 188 -8.61 5.18 -2.04
N LEU A 189 -8.13 4.59 -0.94
CA LEU A 189 -7.68 3.21 -0.92
C LEU A 189 -8.84 2.19 -0.95
N VAL A 190 -9.88 2.40 -0.15
CA VAL A 190 -10.97 1.42 0.02
C VAL A 190 -12.16 1.74 -0.86
N ALA A 191 -12.66 3.01 -0.81
CA ALA A 191 -13.90 3.37 -1.49
C ALA A 191 -13.72 3.68 -2.97
N LEU A 192 -12.50 3.98 -3.45
CA LEU A 192 -12.21 4.21 -4.86
C LEU A 192 -11.40 3.05 -5.44
N LEU A 193 -10.15 2.85 -5.04
CA LEU A 193 -9.29 1.80 -5.58
C LEU A 193 -9.88 0.41 -5.32
N GLY A 194 -10.07 0.05 -4.05
CA GLY A 194 -10.53 -1.29 -3.65
C GLY A 194 -11.89 -1.66 -4.26
N LEU A 195 -12.83 -0.71 -4.23
CA LEU A 195 -14.15 -0.90 -4.83
C LEU A 195 -14.07 -1.15 -6.34
N THR A 196 -13.31 -0.34 -7.07
CA THR A 196 -13.21 -0.46 -8.53
C THR A 196 -12.49 -1.75 -8.93
N LEU A 197 -11.41 -2.12 -8.24
CA LEU A 197 -10.74 -3.40 -8.47
C LEU A 197 -11.66 -4.60 -8.18
N TYR A 198 -12.46 -4.53 -7.11
CA TYR A 198 -13.43 -5.58 -6.78
C TYR A 198 -14.52 -5.72 -7.85
N ALA A 199 -15.01 -4.60 -8.39
CA ALA A 199 -16.03 -4.59 -9.42
C ALA A 199 -15.52 -4.97 -10.83
N GLY A 200 -14.20 -5.00 -11.04
CA GLY A 200 -13.60 -5.25 -12.36
C GLY A 200 -13.54 -4.03 -13.27
N GLY A 201 -13.79 -2.83 -12.73
CA GLY A 201 -13.82 -1.57 -13.48
C GLY A 201 -12.43 -1.00 -13.80
N THR A 202 -12.39 0.19 -14.38
CA THR A 202 -11.14 0.90 -14.74
C THR A 202 -10.82 1.97 -13.70
N VAL A 203 -9.54 2.06 -13.30
CA VAL A 203 -9.02 3.09 -12.38
C VAL A 203 -8.10 4.05 -13.12
N TYR A 204 -8.31 5.37 -12.91
CA TYR A 204 -7.43 6.45 -13.32
C TYR A 204 -6.87 7.21 -12.12
#